data_89b20ee30698751cd06165131f6c96af
#
_entry.id   89b20ee30698751cd06165131f6c96af
#
_cell.length_a   1.000
_cell.length_b   1.000
_cell.length_c   1.000
_cell.angle_alpha   90.00
_cell.angle_beta   90.00
_cell.angle_gamma   90.00
#
_symmetry.space_group_name_H-M   'P 1'
#
loop_
_entity.id
_entity.type
_entity.pdbx_description
1 polymer ?
#
loop_
_entity_poly.entity_id
_entity_poly.type
_entity_poly.pdbx_seq_one_letter_code
_entity_poly.pdbx_strand_id
1 'polypeptide(L)'
;MQYEPVKQTLGKLFSRSPRTRKLFYRLLDILLLRTWHIHKSLKEYARSADQSQSLQVLDAGSGFGQYSYYMARKFPNWQITGIDIKEEETEACTRFFRQAGLSNARFEPHDLTAFEQPDTYDLILSVDVMEHIEDDRRVFSNFFRSLRPGGLLLISTPSDQGGSDVHHQDDSSFIDEHVRDGYAAAEIEQKLAGAGFRPVETAYTYGKPGSISWRISMKYPIMMLGKSRAFLFILPFYYLLTMPFTLALNLADLRMKHRSGTGLQVKARKPHNPS
;
A
#
# COMPACT_ATOMS: atom_id res chain seq x y z
N MET A 1 -7.69 -16.20 14.42
CA MET A 1 -8.30 -14.89 14.68
C MET A 1 -8.01 -14.03 13.48
N GLN A 2 -9.00 -13.75 12.68
CA GLN A 2 -8.85 -13.09 11.38
C GLN A 2 -8.41 -11.63 11.56
N TYR A 3 -7.38 -11.19 10.85
CA TYR A 3 -6.87 -9.81 10.82
C TYR A 3 -7.90 -8.83 10.21
N GLU A 4 -8.67 -9.29 9.23
CA GLU A 4 -9.72 -8.55 8.53
C GLU A 4 -10.82 -7.97 9.44
N PRO A 5 -11.40 -8.68 10.43
CA PRO A 5 -12.41 -8.11 11.30
C PRO A 5 -11.89 -6.96 12.18
N VAL A 6 -10.61 -6.98 12.56
CA VAL A 6 -9.98 -5.90 13.34
C VAL A 6 -9.81 -4.66 12.46
N LYS A 7 -9.33 -4.83 11.22
CA LYS A 7 -9.15 -3.75 10.25
C LYS A 7 -10.49 -3.11 9.87
N GLN A 8 -11.52 -3.93 9.58
CA GLN A 8 -12.86 -3.44 9.27
C GLN A 8 -13.53 -2.76 10.47
N THR A 9 -13.40 -3.32 11.67
CA THR A 9 -13.96 -2.74 12.90
C THR A 9 -13.29 -1.41 13.23
N LEU A 10 -11.97 -1.34 13.13
CA LEU A 10 -11.21 -0.10 13.31
C LEU A 10 -11.55 0.90 12.20
N GLY A 11 -11.62 0.48 10.94
CA GLY A 11 -12.04 1.32 9.82
C GLY A 11 -13.41 1.96 10.06
N LYS A 12 -14.42 1.16 10.45
CA LYS A 12 -15.76 1.66 10.80
C LYS A 12 -15.77 2.60 12.02
N LEU A 13 -14.96 2.31 13.03
CA LEU A 13 -14.86 3.15 14.23
C LEU A 13 -14.23 4.52 13.91
N PHE A 14 -13.16 4.52 13.13
CA PHE A 14 -12.44 5.75 12.75
C PHE A 14 -13.08 6.52 11.59
N SER A 15 -14.00 5.91 10.82
CA SER A 15 -14.73 6.61 9.74
C SER A 15 -15.84 7.55 10.25
N ARG A 16 -16.17 7.51 11.56
CA ARG A 16 -17.25 8.31 12.15
C ARG A 16 -17.05 9.83 12.08
N SER A 17 -15.80 10.31 12.06
CA SER A 17 -15.52 11.73 11.91
C SER A 17 -14.23 11.98 11.11
N PRO A 18 -14.10 13.14 10.43
CA PRO A 18 -12.86 13.48 9.73
C PRO A 18 -11.64 13.57 10.65
N ARG A 19 -11.83 13.96 11.92
CA ARG A 19 -10.73 14.07 12.90
C ARG A 19 -10.19 12.70 13.28
N THR A 20 -11.08 11.74 13.56
CA THR A 20 -10.71 10.37 13.90
C THR A 20 -10.05 9.66 12.73
N ARG A 21 -10.55 9.87 11.50
CA ARG A 21 -9.94 9.29 10.28
C ARG A 21 -8.53 9.86 10.02
N LYS A 22 -8.33 11.16 10.19
CA LYS A 22 -6.99 11.78 10.12
C LYS A 22 -6.02 11.23 11.18
N LEU A 23 -6.51 11.03 12.41
CA LEU A 23 -5.71 10.40 13.47
C LEU A 23 -5.34 8.96 13.09
N PHE A 24 -6.29 8.19 12.59
CA PHE A 24 -6.06 6.82 12.12
C PHE A 24 -4.98 6.76 11.03
N TYR A 25 -5.06 7.61 10.00
CA TYR A 25 -4.01 7.67 8.98
C TYR A 25 -2.63 8.00 9.56
N ARG A 26 -2.55 8.94 10.51
CA ARG A 26 -1.28 9.25 11.18
C ARG A 26 -0.71 8.05 11.96
N LEU A 27 -1.58 7.29 12.64
CA LEU A 27 -1.16 6.08 13.33
C LEU A 27 -0.65 5.03 12.36
N LEU A 28 -1.33 4.79 11.24
CA LEU A 28 -0.86 3.89 10.20
C LEU A 28 0.46 4.37 9.59
N ASP A 29 0.61 5.67 9.33
CA ASP A 29 1.84 6.26 8.81
C ASP A 29 3.05 6.08 9.75
N ILE A 30 2.82 5.98 11.05
CA ILE A 30 3.87 5.74 12.04
C ILE A 30 4.14 4.24 12.20
N LEU A 31 3.08 3.43 12.31
CA LEU A 31 3.18 2.02 12.67
C LEU A 31 3.59 1.12 11.50
N LEU A 32 3.13 1.43 10.29
CA LEU A 32 3.34 0.57 9.12
C LEU A 32 4.61 0.95 8.37
N LEU A 33 5.65 0.14 8.45
CA LEU A 33 6.91 0.32 7.71
C LEU A 33 6.68 0.41 6.19
N ARG A 34 5.71 -0.32 5.64
CA ARG A 34 5.29 -0.21 4.23
C ARG A 34 4.98 1.22 3.84
N THR A 35 4.27 1.95 4.68
CA THR A 35 3.94 3.36 4.44
C THR A 35 5.20 4.22 4.31
N TRP A 36 6.25 3.92 5.08
CA TRP A 36 7.52 4.63 5.00
C TRP A 36 8.21 4.41 3.65
N HIS A 37 8.23 3.17 3.15
CA HIS A 37 8.79 2.84 1.83
C HIS A 37 7.99 3.51 0.71
N ILE A 38 6.65 3.47 0.76
CA ILE A 38 5.79 4.13 -0.23
C ILE A 38 5.99 5.65 -0.20
N HIS A 39 5.97 6.29 0.98
CA HIS A 39 6.21 7.73 1.10
C HIS A 39 7.59 8.16 0.59
N LYS A 40 8.61 7.32 0.81
CA LYS A 40 9.95 7.56 0.25
C LYS A 40 9.92 7.54 -1.28
N SER A 41 9.33 6.50 -1.88
CA SER A 41 9.25 6.38 -3.35
C SER A 41 8.40 7.47 -3.98
N LEU A 42 7.27 7.86 -3.37
CA LEU A 42 6.48 8.99 -3.85
C LEU A 42 7.23 10.32 -3.80
N LYS A 43 8.02 10.55 -2.73
CA LYS A 43 8.88 11.75 -2.63
C LYS A 43 10.01 11.74 -3.66
N GLU A 44 10.62 10.57 -3.91
CA GLU A 44 11.65 10.41 -4.96
C GLU A 44 11.07 10.71 -6.32
N TYR A 45 9.90 10.15 -6.64
CA TYR A 45 9.19 10.41 -7.89
C TYR A 45 8.83 11.89 -8.05
N ALA A 46 8.26 12.52 -7.01
CA ALA A 46 7.91 13.94 -7.04
C ALA A 46 9.13 14.87 -7.27
N ARG A 47 10.33 14.46 -6.84
CA ARG A 47 11.56 15.23 -7.09
C ARG A 47 12.07 15.09 -8.52
N SER A 48 11.81 13.94 -9.16
CA SER A 48 12.23 13.67 -10.54
C SER A 48 11.22 14.14 -11.59
N ALA A 49 9.96 14.34 -11.19
CA ALA A 49 8.90 14.84 -12.05
C ALA A 49 8.99 16.36 -12.22
N ASP A 50 8.49 16.84 -13.35
CA ASP A 50 8.37 18.27 -13.60
C ASP A 50 7.31 18.87 -12.66
N GLN A 51 7.76 19.67 -11.70
CA GLN A 51 6.91 20.28 -10.68
C GLN A 51 5.98 21.39 -11.23
N SER A 52 6.21 21.86 -12.46
CA SER A 52 5.33 22.85 -13.13
C SER A 52 4.05 22.22 -13.66
N GLN A 53 4.04 20.90 -13.85
CA GLN A 53 2.91 20.16 -14.40
C GLN A 53 2.01 19.57 -13.33
N SER A 54 0.71 19.54 -13.61
CA SER A 54 -0.27 18.80 -12.80
C SER A 54 -0.20 17.32 -13.17
N LEU A 55 0.31 16.48 -12.24
CA LEU A 55 0.41 15.04 -12.47
C LEU A 55 -0.92 14.34 -12.26
N GLN A 56 -1.27 13.43 -13.17
CA GLN A 56 -2.42 12.54 -13.04
C GLN A 56 -1.99 11.25 -12.35
N VAL A 57 -2.57 10.94 -11.21
CA VAL A 57 -2.19 9.81 -10.37
C VAL A 57 -3.37 8.89 -10.15
N LEU A 58 -3.17 7.59 -10.39
CA LEU A 58 -4.12 6.55 -10.03
C LEU A 58 -3.68 5.87 -8.73
N ASP A 59 -4.58 5.81 -7.75
CA ASP A 59 -4.46 4.97 -6.54
C ASP A 59 -5.35 3.75 -6.77
N ALA A 60 -4.74 2.66 -7.28
CA ALA A 60 -5.41 1.45 -7.72
C ALA A 60 -5.61 0.49 -6.55
N GLY A 61 -6.87 0.30 -6.14
CA GLY A 61 -7.24 -0.37 -4.90
C GLY A 61 -7.08 0.57 -3.71
N SER A 62 -7.68 1.77 -3.79
CA SER A 62 -7.48 2.84 -2.81
C SER A 62 -7.99 2.53 -1.41
N GLY A 63 -8.89 1.54 -1.27
CA GLY A 63 -9.50 1.15 0.00
C GLY A 63 -10.06 2.37 0.76
N PHE A 64 -9.67 2.51 2.01
CA PHE A 64 -10.07 3.66 2.83
C PHE A 64 -9.28 4.96 2.55
N GLY A 65 -8.47 5.04 1.48
CA GLY A 65 -7.88 6.29 0.96
C GLY A 65 -6.69 6.85 1.74
N GLN A 66 -5.92 6.03 2.46
CA GLN A 66 -4.75 6.49 3.22
C GLN A 66 -3.70 7.14 2.32
N TYR A 67 -3.32 6.45 1.25
CA TYR A 67 -2.28 6.94 0.32
C TYR A 67 -2.78 8.11 -0.53
N SER A 68 -4.02 8.06 -0.99
CA SER A 68 -4.68 9.20 -1.64
C SER A 68 -4.67 10.44 -0.75
N TYR A 69 -4.97 10.30 0.55
CA TYR A 69 -4.93 11.41 1.51
C TYR A 69 -3.52 11.98 1.70
N TYR A 70 -2.51 11.10 1.80
CA TYR A 70 -1.13 11.55 1.86
C TYR A 70 -0.72 12.31 0.61
N MET A 71 -1.00 11.76 -0.58
CA MET A 71 -0.66 12.38 -1.86
C MET A 71 -1.37 13.72 -2.04
N ALA A 72 -2.68 13.78 -1.79
CA ALA A 72 -3.47 15.00 -1.95
C ALA A 72 -2.97 16.17 -1.07
N ARG A 73 -2.52 15.85 0.14
CA ARG A 73 -1.99 16.87 1.06
C ARG A 73 -0.54 17.25 0.78
N LYS A 74 0.28 16.28 0.40
CA LYS A 74 1.73 16.48 0.24
C LYS A 74 2.06 17.09 -1.11
N PHE A 75 1.26 16.79 -2.12
CA PHE A 75 1.47 17.19 -3.51
C PHE A 75 0.20 17.85 -4.05
N PRO A 76 -0.09 19.13 -3.70
CA PRO A 76 -1.36 19.79 -4.03
C PRO A 76 -1.60 19.93 -5.54
N ASN A 77 -0.54 19.90 -6.37
CA ASN A 77 -0.64 19.95 -7.84
C ASN A 77 -0.97 18.58 -8.46
N TRP A 78 -0.99 17.49 -7.68
CA TRP A 78 -1.38 16.18 -8.20
C TRP A 78 -2.91 16.07 -8.24
N GLN A 79 -3.43 15.49 -9.33
CA GLN A 79 -4.83 15.11 -9.46
C GLN A 79 -4.93 13.61 -9.27
N ILE A 80 -5.62 13.17 -8.23
CA ILE A 80 -5.65 11.78 -7.79
C ILE A 80 -6.99 11.17 -8.14
N THR A 81 -6.98 10.03 -8.82
CA THR A 81 -8.14 9.17 -8.99
C THR A 81 -7.92 7.93 -8.12
N GLY A 82 -8.71 7.74 -7.08
CA GLY A 82 -8.73 6.52 -6.29
C GLY A 82 -9.80 5.59 -6.82
N ILE A 83 -9.46 4.34 -7.09
CA ILE A 83 -10.44 3.32 -7.49
C ILE A 83 -10.38 2.13 -6.55
N ASP A 84 -11.54 1.55 -6.27
CA ASP A 84 -11.70 0.34 -5.48
C ASP A 84 -12.94 -0.42 -5.96
N ILE A 85 -12.96 -1.74 -5.80
CA ILE A 85 -14.12 -2.55 -6.16
C ILE A 85 -15.29 -2.34 -5.18
N LYS A 86 -14.98 -1.92 -3.93
CA LYS A 86 -15.96 -1.69 -2.87
C LYS A 86 -16.54 -0.27 -2.97
N GLU A 87 -17.76 -0.14 -3.49
CA GLU A 87 -18.46 1.15 -3.64
C GLU A 87 -18.58 1.91 -2.31
N GLU A 88 -18.84 1.20 -1.21
CA GLU A 88 -18.93 1.80 0.13
C GLU A 88 -17.64 2.55 0.54
N GLU A 89 -16.45 2.01 0.17
CA GLU A 89 -15.17 2.62 0.48
C GLU A 89 -14.93 3.88 -0.36
N THR A 90 -15.24 3.83 -1.66
CA THR A 90 -15.09 4.99 -2.57
C THR A 90 -16.02 6.13 -2.18
N GLU A 91 -17.27 5.83 -1.81
CA GLU A 91 -18.20 6.83 -1.28
C GLU A 91 -17.71 7.42 0.07
N ALA A 92 -17.22 6.55 0.97
CA ALA A 92 -16.69 7.00 2.26
C ALA A 92 -15.46 7.90 2.08
N CYS A 93 -14.59 7.60 1.09
CA CYS A 93 -13.48 8.44 0.70
C CYS A 93 -13.96 9.78 0.14
N THR A 94 -14.90 9.78 -0.80
CA THR A 94 -15.49 10.99 -1.39
C THR A 94 -16.06 11.92 -0.33
N ARG A 95 -16.86 11.38 0.61
CA ARG A 95 -17.41 12.15 1.73
C ARG A 95 -16.31 12.75 2.62
N PHE A 96 -15.30 11.93 2.96
CA PHE A 96 -14.21 12.38 3.82
C PHE A 96 -13.35 13.47 3.17
N PHE A 97 -12.95 13.30 1.89
CA PHE A 97 -12.10 14.29 1.21
C PHE A 97 -12.81 15.64 1.06
N ARG A 98 -14.11 15.62 0.73
CA ARG A 98 -14.93 16.83 0.73
C ARG A 98 -14.95 17.53 2.10
N GLN A 99 -15.15 16.77 3.18
CA GLN A 99 -15.12 17.31 4.55
C GLN A 99 -13.73 17.77 5.00
N ALA A 100 -12.68 17.18 4.44
CA ALA A 100 -11.30 17.57 4.71
C ALA A 100 -10.84 18.79 3.91
N GLY A 101 -11.65 19.29 2.96
CA GLY A 101 -11.33 20.40 2.07
C GLY A 101 -10.29 20.04 1.00
N LEU A 102 -10.24 18.77 0.59
CA LEU A 102 -9.35 18.28 -0.46
C LEU A 102 -10.14 18.10 -1.75
N SER A 103 -9.85 18.96 -2.75
CA SER A 103 -10.54 18.97 -4.05
C SER A 103 -9.73 18.31 -5.18
N ASN A 104 -8.48 17.92 -4.90
CA ASN A 104 -7.56 17.32 -5.87
C ASN A 104 -7.56 15.80 -5.84
N ALA A 105 -8.63 15.17 -5.34
CA ALA A 105 -8.82 13.73 -5.39
C ALA A 105 -10.30 13.38 -5.61
N ARG A 106 -10.54 12.38 -6.45
CA ARG A 106 -11.86 11.79 -6.70
C ARG A 106 -11.79 10.28 -6.52
N PHE A 107 -12.93 9.65 -6.21
CA PHE A 107 -13.01 8.21 -5.96
C PHE A 107 -14.16 7.62 -6.76
N GLU A 108 -13.89 6.47 -7.39
CA GLU A 108 -14.82 5.80 -8.28
C GLU A 108 -14.79 4.28 -8.03
N PRO A 109 -15.94 3.59 -8.01
CA PRO A 109 -15.97 2.13 -7.89
C PRO A 109 -15.62 1.51 -9.25
N HIS A 110 -14.52 0.73 -9.29
CA HIS A 110 -14.09 0.01 -10.48
C HIS A 110 -13.38 -1.30 -10.14
N ASP A 111 -13.60 -2.29 -11.00
CA ASP A 111 -12.80 -3.51 -11.04
C ASP A 111 -11.53 -3.28 -11.89
N LEU A 112 -10.35 -3.50 -11.29
CA LEU A 112 -9.05 -3.34 -11.95
C LEU A 112 -8.88 -4.24 -13.18
N THR A 113 -9.56 -5.38 -13.22
CA THR A 113 -9.52 -6.29 -14.36
C THR A 113 -10.24 -5.73 -15.60
N ALA A 114 -11.18 -4.80 -15.39
CA ALA A 114 -11.94 -4.13 -16.44
C ALA A 114 -11.57 -2.65 -16.62
N PHE A 115 -10.84 -2.07 -15.67
CA PHE A 115 -10.49 -0.64 -15.68
C PHE A 115 -9.32 -0.35 -16.63
N GLU A 116 -9.56 0.57 -17.56
CA GLU A 116 -8.54 1.06 -18.47
C GLU A 116 -8.87 2.49 -18.89
N GLN A 117 -7.88 3.39 -18.81
CA GLN A 117 -7.96 4.76 -19.31
C GLN A 117 -6.65 5.08 -20.07
N PRO A 118 -6.61 4.87 -21.41
CA PRO A 118 -5.37 4.96 -22.18
C PRO A 118 -4.62 6.27 -22.00
N ASP A 119 -3.30 6.19 -21.81
CA ASP A 119 -2.35 7.30 -21.75
C ASP A 119 -2.79 8.46 -20.85
N THR A 120 -3.40 8.13 -19.71
CA THR A 120 -4.01 9.12 -18.81
C THR A 120 -3.11 9.45 -17.62
N TYR A 121 -2.45 8.45 -17.04
CA TYR A 121 -1.76 8.61 -15.75
C TYR A 121 -0.25 8.73 -15.90
N ASP A 122 0.33 9.61 -15.10
CA ASP A 122 1.77 9.79 -14.95
C ASP A 122 2.34 8.82 -13.92
N LEU A 123 1.52 8.46 -12.91
CA LEU A 123 1.84 7.52 -11.84
C LEU A 123 0.63 6.63 -11.54
N ILE A 124 0.86 5.33 -11.43
CA ILE A 124 -0.09 4.38 -10.84
C ILE A 124 0.54 3.83 -9.57
N LEU A 125 -0.18 3.93 -8.45
CA LEU A 125 0.16 3.33 -7.17
C LEU A 125 -0.79 2.17 -6.88
N SER A 126 -0.25 1.00 -6.50
CA SER A 126 -1.02 -0.16 -6.06
C SER A 126 -0.37 -0.76 -4.82
N VAL A 127 -1.08 -0.81 -3.69
CA VAL A 127 -0.52 -1.22 -2.40
C VAL A 127 -1.42 -2.26 -1.75
N ASP A 128 -0.91 -3.49 -1.58
CA ASP A 128 -1.61 -4.66 -1.04
C ASP A 128 -2.94 -4.94 -1.78
N VAL A 129 -2.85 -5.05 -3.09
CA VAL A 129 -3.99 -5.28 -3.97
C VAL A 129 -3.75 -6.48 -4.88
N MET A 130 -2.56 -6.54 -5.49
CA MET A 130 -2.27 -7.51 -6.54
C MET A 130 -2.28 -8.96 -6.06
N GLU A 131 -2.02 -9.21 -4.77
CA GLU A 131 -2.12 -10.53 -4.13
C GLU A 131 -3.55 -11.06 -4.06
N HIS A 132 -4.55 -10.20 -4.20
CA HIS A 132 -5.98 -10.55 -4.18
C HIS A 132 -6.57 -10.79 -5.58
N ILE A 133 -5.81 -10.51 -6.65
CA ILE A 133 -6.32 -10.55 -8.02
C ILE A 133 -5.80 -11.80 -8.74
N GLU A 134 -6.71 -12.67 -9.20
CA GLU A 134 -6.36 -13.90 -9.90
C GLU A 134 -5.75 -13.59 -11.28
N ASP A 135 -6.43 -12.76 -12.10
CA ASP A 135 -5.93 -12.33 -13.42
C ASP A 135 -5.07 -11.07 -13.31
N ASP A 136 -3.94 -11.18 -12.62
CA ASP A 136 -2.99 -10.09 -12.43
C ASP A 136 -2.34 -9.63 -13.75
N ARG A 137 -2.16 -10.55 -14.73
CA ARG A 137 -1.60 -10.20 -16.04
C ARG A 137 -2.48 -9.22 -16.79
N ARG A 138 -3.79 -9.39 -16.70
CA ARG A 138 -4.75 -8.46 -17.29
C ARG A 138 -4.66 -7.08 -16.63
N VAL A 139 -4.56 -7.03 -15.30
CA VAL A 139 -4.39 -5.77 -14.58
C VAL A 139 -3.08 -5.08 -14.95
N PHE A 140 -1.97 -5.81 -15.05
CA PHE A 140 -0.70 -5.23 -15.51
C PHE A 140 -0.79 -4.67 -16.92
N SER A 141 -1.49 -5.35 -17.85
CA SER A 141 -1.78 -4.83 -19.18
C SER A 141 -2.63 -3.56 -19.13
N ASN A 142 -3.67 -3.53 -18.29
CA ASN A 142 -4.53 -2.35 -18.11
C ASN A 142 -3.73 -1.16 -17.54
N PHE A 143 -2.87 -1.40 -16.57
CA PHE A 143 -1.96 -0.39 -16.02
C PHE A 143 -0.99 0.15 -17.07
N PHE A 144 -0.41 -0.75 -17.89
CA PHE A 144 0.49 -0.35 -18.97
C PHE A 144 -0.22 0.57 -19.98
N ARG A 145 -1.44 0.20 -20.40
CA ARG A 145 -2.23 1.03 -21.33
C ARG A 145 -2.62 2.36 -20.71
N SER A 146 -2.97 2.37 -19.42
CA SER A 146 -3.44 3.56 -18.71
C SER A 146 -2.33 4.56 -18.38
N LEU A 147 -1.07 4.12 -18.32
CA LEU A 147 0.06 5.02 -18.11
C LEU A 147 0.40 5.77 -19.40
N ARG A 148 0.80 7.02 -19.24
CA ARG A 148 1.46 7.79 -20.29
C ARG A 148 2.85 7.21 -20.62
N PRO A 149 3.38 7.41 -21.85
CA PRO A 149 4.79 7.13 -22.12
C PRO A 149 5.71 7.80 -21.07
N GLY A 150 6.65 7.05 -20.51
CA GLY A 150 7.50 7.51 -19.40
C GLY A 150 6.87 7.41 -18.01
N GLY A 151 5.58 7.11 -17.91
CA GLY A 151 4.86 6.96 -16.64
C GLY A 151 5.39 5.83 -15.76
N LEU A 152 5.15 5.94 -14.46
CA LEU A 152 5.63 5.01 -13.44
C LEU A 152 4.48 4.20 -12.84
N LEU A 153 4.65 2.89 -12.77
CA LEU A 153 3.88 1.99 -11.92
C LEU A 153 4.68 1.70 -10.64
N LEU A 154 4.10 1.97 -9.48
CA LEU A 154 4.65 1.68 -8.16
C LEU A 154 3.75 0.67 -7.46
N ILE A 155 4.25 -0.54 -7.25
CA ILE A 155 3.54 -1.61 -6.53
C ILE A 155 4.22 -1.86 -5.19
N SER A 156 3.44 -2.12 -4.15
CA SER A 156 3.89 -2.73 -2.91
C SER A 156 2.97 -3.91 -2.59
N THR A 157 3.55 -5.09 -2.39
CA THR A 157 2.83 -6.34 -2.18
C THR A 157 3.65 -7.25 -1.25
N PRO A 158 3.06 -8.26 -0.60
CA PRO A 158 3.84 -9.31 0.04
C PRO A 158 4.79 -10.00 -0.94
N SER A 159 5.94 -10.44 -0.44
CA SER A 159 6.86 -11.31 -1.19
C SER A 159 6.59 -12.78 -0.87
N ASP A 160 7.04 -13.66 -1.75
CA ASP A 160 7.06 -15.12 -1.54
C ASP A 160 7.94 -15.57 -0.37
N GLN A 161 8.82 -14.68 0.13
CA GLN A 161 9.70 -14.96 1.27
C GLN A 161 9.08 -14.59 2.62
N GLY A 162 7.88 -14.02 2.59
CA GLY A 162 7.08 -13.66 3.73
C GLY A 162 5.91 -14.60 3.87
N GLY A 163 6.16 -15.88 4.09
CA GLY A 163 5.10 -16.71 4.65
C GLY A 163 4.59 -15.99 5.92
N SER A 164 3.26 -15.90 6.11
CA SER A 164 2.72 -15.73 7.44
C SER A 164 3.60 -16.59 8.35
N ASP A 165 4.09 -16.07 9.49
CA ASP A 165 4.89 -16.86 10.49
C ASP A 165 4.18 -18.15 10.96
N VAL A 166 3.30 -18.71 10.17
CA VAL A 166 2.48 -19.91 10.31
C VAL A 166 3.15 -21.02 9.52
N HIS A 167 4.21 -21.58 10.12
CA HIS A 167 4.86 -22.80 9.66
C HIS A 167 4.19 -24.08 10.18
N HIS A 168 2.90 -24.07 10.49
CA HIS A 168 2.14 -25.27 10.85
C HIS A 168 1.07 -25.54 9.79
N GLN A 169 1.08 -26.77 9.27
CA GLN A 169 0.21 -27.28 8.22
C GLN A 169 -1.31 -27.28 8.55
N ASP A 170 -1.72 -26.78 9.72
CA ASP A 170 -3.11 -26.77 10.20
C ASP A 170 -3.68 -25.37 10.47
N ASP A 171 -2.92 -24.30 10.30
CA ASP A 171 -3.46 -22.94 10.44
C ASP A 171 -3.73 -22.34 9.06
N SER A 172 -5.01 -22.16 8.75
CA SER A 172 -5.48 -21.34 7.63
C SER A 172 -4.75 -19.99 7.63
N SER A 173 -4.30 -19.56 6.46
CA SER A 173 -3.69 -18.24 6.24
C SER A 173 -4.40 -17.18 7.08
N PHE A 174 -3.66 -16.29 7.74
CA PHE A 174 -4.21 -15.16 8.49
C PHE A 174 -5.12 -14.26 7.65
N ILE A 175 -5.18 -14.48 6.32
CA ILE A 175 -5.89 -13.68 5.34
C ILE A 175 -6.56 -14.63 4.33
N ASP A 176 -7.79 -15.02 4.59
CA ASP A 176 -8.60 -15.91 3.75
C ASP A 176 -8.93 -15.33 2.34
N GLU A 177 -8.57 -14.08 2.06
CA GLU A 177 -8.86 -13.38 0.79
C GLU A 177 -7.66 -13.34 -0.18
N HIS A 178 -6.48 -13.88 0.18
CA HIS A 178 -5.34 -13.91 -0.73
C HIS A 178 -5.45 -15.06 -1.73
N VAL A 179 -5.38 -14.72 -3.02
CA VAL A 179 -5.26 -15.71 -4.11
C VAL A 179 -3.84 -16.29 -4.16
N ARG A 180 -2.85 -15.55 -3.60
CA ARG A 180 -1.45 -15.94 -3.49
C ARG A 180 -0.79 -15.40 -2.23
N ASP A 181 0.16 -16.13 -1.67
CA ASP A 181 0.88 -15.72 -0.44
C ASP A 181 1.83 -14.53 -0.64
N GLY A 182 2.05 -14.10 -1.89
CA GLY A 182 2.93 -13.01 -2.30
C GLY A 182 3.56 -13.29 -3.66
N TYR A 183 4.47 -12.41 -4.08
CA TYR A 183 5.16 -12.53 -5.36
C TYR A 183 6.64 -12.85 -5.18
N ALA A 184 7.15 -13.80 -5.98
CA ALA A 184 8.58 -13.88 -6.24
C ALA A 184 9.02 -12.67 -7.10
N ALA A 185 10.18 -12.07 -6.78
CA ALA A 185 10.67 -10.92 -7.53
C ALA A 185 10.78 -11.21 -9.04
N ALA A 186 11.36 -12.36 -9.40
CA ALA A 186 11.51 -12.76 -10.81
C ALA A 186 10.16 -12.98 -11.52
N GLU A 187 9.15 -13.49 -10.80
CA GLU A 187 7.81 -13.71 -11.36
C GLU A 187 7.13 -12.40 -11.73
N ILE A 188 7.09 -11.44 -10.80
CA ILE A 188 6.44 -10.15 -11.07
C ILE A 188 7.19 -9.34 -12.12
N GLU A 189 8.54 -9.40 -12.14
CA GLU A 189 9.37 -8.80 -13.19
C GLU A 189 9.02 -9.36 -14.56
N GLN A 190 8.92 -10.69 -14.69
CA GLN A 190 8.55 -11.36 -15.95
C GLN A 190 7.14 -10.97 -16.41
N LYS A 191 6.16 -10.92 -15.48
CA LYS A 191 4.78 -10.55 -15.80
C LYS A 191 4.69 -9.10 -16.28
N LEU A 192 5.36 -8.17 -15.61
CA LEU A 192 5.40 -6.76 -15.98
C LEU A 192 6.15 -6.52 -17.30
N ALA A 193 7.30 -7.20 -17.50
CA ALA A 193 8.01 -7.16 -18.76
C ALA A 193 7.16 -7.71 -19.91
N GLY A 194 6.38 -8.77 -19.67
CA GLY A 194 5.41 -9.32 -20.63
C GLY A 194 4.27 -8.35 -20.98
N ALA A 195 3.90 -7.45 -20.05
CA ALA A 195 2.93 -6.38 -20.30
C ALA A 195 3.54 -5.16 -21.05
N GLY A 196 4.87 -5.10 -21.21
CA GLY A 196 5.58 -4.04 -21.94
C GLY A 196 6.38 -3.08 -21.07
N PHE A 197 6.36 -3.22 -19.74
CA PHE A 197 7.12 -2.34 -18.85
C PHE A 197 8.63 -2.53 -18.98
N ARG A 198 9.39 -1.45 -19.06
CA ARG A 198 10.87 -1.42 -19.06
C ARG A 198 11.39 -0.04 -18.64
N PRO A 199 12.34 0.08 -17.68
CA PRO A 199 12.83 -1.00 -16.82
C PRO A 199 11.81 -1.45 -15.79
N VAL A 200 12.03 -2.64 -15.21
CA VAL A 200 11.34 -3.14 -14.02
C VAL A 200 12.39 -3.31 -12.93
N GLU A 201 12.18 -2.68 -11.80
CA GLU A 201 13.08 -2.72 -10.64
C GLU A 201 12.31 -3.26 -9.45
N THR A 202 12.86 -4.27 -8.78
CA THR A 202 12.31 -4.84 -7.55
C THR A 202 13.23 -4.59 -6.37
N ALA A 203 12.63 -4.40 -5.20
CA ALA A 203 13.36 -4.25 -3.95
C ALA A 203 12.57 -4.94 -2.82
N TYR A 204 13.25 -5.79 -2.07
CA TYR A 204 12.67 -6.34 -0.85
C TYR A 204 12.57 -5.28 0.23
N THR A 205 11.46 -5.29 0.95
CA THR A 205 11.18 -4.50 2.14
C THR A 205 10.92 -5.43 3.32
N TYR A 206 10.88 -4.90 4.53
CA TYR A 206 10.77 -5.73 5.72
C TYR A 206 11.88 -6.79 5.81
N GLY A 207 13.12 -6.38 5.63
CA GLY A 207 14.28 -7.21 5.92
C GLY A 207 14.39 -7.53 7.42
N LYS A 208 15.56 -7.94 7.90
CA LYS A 208 15.74 -8.29 9.33
C LYS A 208 15.27 -7.19 10.30
N PRO A 209 15.65 -5.89 10.14
CA PRO A 209 15.16 -4.84 11.03
C PRO A 209 13.65 -4.65 10.96
N GLY A 210 13.09 -4.61 9.74
CA GLY A 210 11.66 -4.44 9.52
C GLY A 210 10.82 -5.58 10.07
N SER A 211 11.27 -6.82 9.91
CA SER A 211 10.61 -8.00 10.49
C SER A 211 10.57 -7.95 12.02
N ILE A 212 11.67 -7.55 12.67
CA ILE A 212 11.70 -7.37 14.14
C ILE A 212 10.75 -6.24 14.54
N SER A 213 10.81 -5.11 13.85
CA SER A 213 9.90 -3.98 14.11
C SER A 213 8.44 -4.40 14.00
N TRP A 214 8.06 -5.12 12.94
CA TRP A 214 6.69 -5.60 12.72
C TRP A 214 6.22 -6.54 13.82
N ARG A 215 7.09 -7.45 14.27
CA ARG A 215 6.74 -8.36 15.40
C ARG A 215 6.44 -7.58 16.68
N ILE A 216 7.25 -6.56 16.98
CA ILE A 216 7.07 -5.75 18.18
C ILE A 216 5.87 -4.80 18.03
N SER A 217 5.73 -4.09 16.90
CA SER A 217 4.72 -3.05 16.75
C SER A 217 3.33 -3.58 16.36
N MET A 218 3.24 -4.76 15.73
CA MET A 218 2.00 -5.30 15.21
C MET A 218 1.67 -6.69 15.76
N LYS A 219 2.54 -7.69 15.55
CA LYS A 219 2.25 -9.09 15.89
C LYS A 219 1.95 -9.26 17.38
N TYR A 220 2.83 -8.83 18.27
CA TYR A 220 2.64 -9.01 19.71
C TYR A 220 1.42 -8.24 20.24
N PRO A 221 1.18 -6.96 19.91
CA PRO A 221 -0.06 -6.27 20.30
C PRO A 221 -1.33 -6.98 19.83
N ILE A 222 -1.38 -7.47 18.58
CA ILE A 222 -2.53 -8.22 18.07
C ILE A 222 -2.75 -9.51 18.88
N MET A 223 -1.67 -10.28 19.14
CA MET A 223 -1.75 -11.48 19.96
C MET A 223 -2.20 -11.18 21.41
N MET A 224 -1.74 -10.08 22.01
CA MET A 224 -2.17 -9.64 23.35
C MET A 224 -3.67 -9.35 23.36
N LEU A 225 -4.18 -8.57 22.41
CA LEU A 225 -5.60 -8.25 22.28
C LEU A 225 -6.45 -9.50 21.98
N GLY A 226 -5.89 -10.46 21.24
CA GLY A 226 -6.52 -11.75 20.99
C GLY A 226 -6.72 -12.59 22.25
N LYS A 227 -5.82 -12.47 23.22
CA LYS A 227 -5.94 -13.20 24.51
C LYS A 227 -6.94 -12.54 25.46
N SER A 228 -6.96 -11.22 25.55
CA SER A 228 -7.87 -10.49 26.41
C SER A 228 -7.97 -9.01 26.04
N ARG A 229 -9.20 -8.48 26.07
CA ARG A 229 -9.44 -7.03 25.90
C ARG A 229 -8.82 -6.18 27.02
N ALA A 230 -8.48 -6.77 28.16
CA ALA A 230 -7.79 -6.08 29.24
C ALA A 230 -6.40 -5.54 28.81
N PHE A 231 -5.78 -6.14 27.80
CA PHE A 231 -4.53 -5.62 27.24
C PHE A 231 -4.65 -4.23 26.59
N LEU A 232 -5.86 -3.75 26.28
CA LEU A 232 -6.08 -2.37 25.83
C LEU A 232 -5.52 -1.34 26.82
N PHE A 233 -5.58 -1.61 28.11
CA PHE A 233 -5.03 -0.73 29.16
C PHE A 233 -3.49 -0.79 29.23
N ILE A 234 -2.88 -1.90 28.80
CA ILE A 234 -1.42 -2.11 28.84
C ILE A 234 -0.75 -1.57 27.56
N LEU A 235 -1.45 -1.60 26.42
CA LEU A 235 -0.89 -1.19 25.13
C LEU A 235 -0.29 0.23 25.12
N PRO A 236 -0.86 1.26 25.75
CA PRO A 236 -0.24 2.58 25.77
C PRO A 236 1.16 2.57 26.40
N PHE A 237 1.33 1.86 27.51
CA PHE A 237 2.63 1.70 28.19
C PHE A 237 3.58 0.84 27.36
N TYR A 238 3.08 -0.23 26.76
CA TYR A 238 3.85 -1.08 25.85
C TYR A 238 4.42 -0.26 24.68
N TYR A 239 3.58 0.54 24.02
CA TYR A 239 4.02 1.38 22.90
C TYR A 239 4.95 2.50 23.37
N LEU A 240 4.73 3.09 24.53
CA LEU A 240 5.63 4.10 25.08
C LEU A 240 7.06 3.58 25.19
N LEU A 241 7.22 2.32 25.61
CA LEU A 241 8.54 1.68 25.77
C LEU A 241 9.11 1.18 24.43
N THR A 242 8.28 0.60 23.56
CA THR A 242 8.76 -0.09 22.35
C THR A 242 8.85 0.80 21.13
N MET A 243 8.05 1.89 21.03
CA MET A 243 8.01 2.76 19.85
C MET A 243 9.35 3.38 19.46
N PRO A 244 10.17 3.95 20.38
CA PRO A 244 11.45 4.51 19.98
C PRO A 244 12.35 3.47 19.28
N PHE A 245 12.33 2.25 19.80
CA PHE A 245 13.11 1.15 19.24
C PHE A 245 12.56 0.69 17.87
N THR A 246 11.24 0.52 17.75
CA THR A 246 10.62 0.13 16.48
C THR A 246 10.80 1.19 15.40
N LEU A 247 10.71 2.48 15.74
CA LEU A 247 10.98 3.57 14.80
C LEU A 247 12.44 3.56 14.32
N ALA A 248 13.40 3.29 15.21
CA ALA A 248 14.81 3.15 14.84
C ALA A 248 15.02 1.96 13.89
N LEU A 249 14.36 0.82 14.14
CA LEU A 249 14.40 -0.35 13.26
C LEU A 249 13.76 -0.06 11.89
N ASN A 250 12.62 0.65 11.86
CA ASN A 250 11.98 1.07 10.60
C ASN A 250 12.91 1.99 9.79
N LEU A 251 13.59 2.92 10.46
CA LEU A 251 14.55 3.80 9.80
C LEU A 251 15.77 3.05 9.25
N ALA A 252 16.24 2.04 10.00
CA ALA A 252 17.32 1.17 9.54
C ALA A 252 16.88 0.37 8.30
N ASP A 253 15.70 -0.26 8.34
CA ASP A 253 15.15 -1.00 7.20
C ASP A 253 15.03 -0.11 5.95
N LEU A 254 14.46 1.08 6.11
CA LEU A 254 14.27 2.05 5.02
C LEU A 254 15.57 2.48 4.33
N ARG A 255 16.71 2.43 5.05
CA ARG A 255 18.03 2.84 4.54
C ARG A 255 18.84 1.69 3.97
N MET A 256 18.54 0.47 4.35
CA MET A 256 19.24 -0.73 3.90
C MET A 256 18.69 -1.23 2.57
N LYS A 257 19.54 -1.90 1.79
CA LYS A 257 19.12 -2.74 0.67
C LYS A 257 19.07 -4.18 1.16
N HIS A 258 17.92 -4.82 0.97
CA HIS A 258 17.69 -6.17 1.44
C HIS A 258 17.83 -7.18 0.29
N ARG A 259 18.48 -8.31 0.55
CA ARG A 259 18.52 -9.46 -0.38
C ARG A 259 17.29 -10.36 -0.23
N SER A 260 16.58 -10.21 0.88
CA SER A 260 15.38 -10.96 1.23
C SER A 260 14.52 -10.13 2.18
N GLY A 261 13.21 -10.31 2.16
CA GLY A 261 12.29 -9.60 3.04
C GLY A 261 10.85 -10.03 2.77
N THR A 262 9.96 -9.78 3.73
CA THR A 262 8.56 -10.24 3.65
C THR A 262 7.66 -9.35 2.80
N GLY A 263 8.14 -8.17 2.39
CA GLY A 263 7.47 -7.28 1.45
C GLY A 263 8.30 -7.10 0.18
N LEU A 264 7.63 -6.78 -0.90
CA LEU A 264 8.22 -6.49 -2.20
C LEU A 264 7.72 -5.15 -2.72
N GLN A 265 8.63 -4.26 -3.09
CA GLN A 265 8.31 -3.03 -3.79
C GLN A 265 8.80 -3.13 -5.22
N VAL A 266 7.95 -2.73 -6.17
CA VAL A 266 8.24 -2.78 -7.60
C VAL A 266 8.05 -1.41 -8.21
N LYS A 267 9.03 -0.98 -9.00
CA LYS A 267 8.98 0.22 -9.85
C LYS A 267 9.09 -0.22 -11.30
N ALA A 268 8.07 0.02 -12.10
CA ALA A 268 8.05 -0.35 -13.51
C ALA A 268 7.67 0.86 -14.37
N ARG A 269 8.37 1.09 -15.48
CA ARG A 269 8.11 2.24 -16.34
C ARG A 269 7.53 1.83 -17.70
N LYS A 270 6.59 2.63 -18.19
CA LYS A 270 6.19 2.56 -19.60
C LYS A 270 7.26 3.28 -20.43
N PRO A 271 7.87 2.63 -21.43
CA PRO A 271 8.85 3.28 -22.29
C PRO A 271 8.27 4.54 -22.98
N HIS A 272 9.13 5.50 -23.31
CA HIS A 272 8.72 6.70 -24.06
C HIS A 272 8.34 6.38 -25.51
N ASN A 273 8.98 5.37 -26.11
CA ASN A 273 8.61 4.82 -27.42
C ASN A 273 8.36 3.33 -27.23
N PRO A 274 7.14 2.82 -27.42
CA PRO A 274 6.93 1.39 -27.51
C PRO A 274 7.64 0.90 -28.78
N SER A 275 8.65 0.05 -28.59
CA SER A 275 9.33 -0.66 -29.70
C SER A 275 8.45 -1.75 -30.26
#